data_192d8406e4cb384dd72f5fb49a6a4318
#
_entry.id   192d8406e4cb384dd72f5fb49a6a4318
#
_cell.length_a   1.000
_cell.length_b   1.000
_cell.length_c   1.000
_cell.angle_alpha   90.00
_cell.angle_beta   90.00
_cell.angle_gamma   90.00
#
_symmetry.space_group_name_H-M   'P 1'
#
loop_
_entity.id
_entity.type
_entity.pdbx_description
1 polymer ?
#
loop_
_entity_poly.entity_id
_entity_poly.type
_entity_poly.pdbx_seq_one_letter_code
_entity_poly.pdbx_strand_id
1 'polypeptide(L)'
;MNKVYGSAKEALDGLLFDGMLIAAGGFGLCGIPELLIDALVESKVKDITIASNNCGVDGFGLGKLLDTKQIKKMMSSYVGENAEFMRQYLSGELELEFNPQGTLAERMRAGGAGIFGGVAAV
;
A
#
# COMPACT_ATOMS: atom_id res chain seq x y z
N MET A 1 21.84 -16.47 6.63
CA MET A 1 20.48 -16.57 6.04
C MET A 1 20.48 -15.88 4.69
N ASN A 2 20.13 -16.59 3.64
CA ASN A 2 19.95 -15.99 2.32
C ASN A 2 18.57 -15.33 2.25
N LYS A 3 18.54 -14.02 1.91
CA LYS A 3 17.32 -13.22 1.76
C LYS A 3 17.06 -12.83 0.31
N VAL A 4 17.80 -13.43 -0.63
CA VAL A 4 17.66 -13.15 -2.06
C VAL A 4 16.71 -14.17 -2.68
N TYR A 5 15.71 -13.68 -3.41
CA TYR A 5 14.74 -14.48 -4.14
C TYR A 5 14.94 -14.33 -5.64
N GLY A 6 14.57 -15.33 -6.41
CA GLY A 6 14.69 -15.30 -7.87
C GLY A 6 13.70 -14.38 -8.57
N SER A 7 12.58 -14.08 -7.91
CA SER A 7 11.55 -13.18 -8.45
C SER A 7 10.72 -12.54 -7.33
N ALA A 8 10.00 -11.46 -7.67
CA ALA A 8 9.06 -10.83 -6.76
C ALA A 8 7.93 -11.79 -6.37
N LYS A 9 7.46 -12.61 -7.31
CA LYS A 9 6.44 -13.62 -7.03
C LYS A 9 6.91 -14.64 -6.00
N GLU A 10 8.13 -15.14 -6.12
CA GLU A 10 8.71 -16.05 -5.12
C GLU A 10 8.86 -15.38 -3.75
N ALA A 11 9.28 -14.11 -3.74
CA ALA A 11 9.43 -13.36 -2.49
C ALA A 11 8.11 -13.19 -1.73
N LEU A 12 6.99 -13.12 -2.44
CA LEU A 12 5.65 -12.95 -1.86
C LEU A 12 4.91 -14.27 -1.63
N ASP A 13 5.46 -15.39 -2.10
CA ASP A 13 4.80 -16.68 -2.00
C ASP A 13 4.51 -17.07 -0.55
N GLY A 14 3.26 -17.44 -0.28
CA GLY A 14 2.81 -17.82 1.05
C GLY A 14 2.60 -16.66 2.04
N LEU A 15 2.84 -15.40 1.63
CA LEU A 15 2.68 -14.23 2.49
C LEU A 15 1.35 -13.50 2.27
N LEU A 16 0.76 -13.60 1.09
CA LEU A 16 -0.40 -12.80 0.71
C LEU A 16 -1.72 -13.42 1.16
N PHE A 17 -2.62 -12.59 1.68
CA PHE A 17 -3.99 -12.97 2.02
C PHE A 17 -4.93 -11.77 1.88
N ASP A 18 -6.21 -12.04 1.61
CA ASP A 18 -7.23 -11.01 1.52
C ASP A 18 -7.39 -10.27 2.85
N GLY A 19 -7.53 -8.96 2.78
CA GLY A 19 -7.70 -8.11 3.96
C GLY A 19 -6.39 -7.75 4.68
N MET A 20 -5.24 -8.11 4.15
CA MET A 20 -3.95 -7.78 4.76
C MET A 20 -3.67 -6.28 4.78
N LEU A 21 -2.80 -5.85 5.70
CA LEU A 21 -2.27 -4.51 5.72
C LEU A 21 -0.83 -4.53 5.21
N ILE A 22 -0.51 -3.64 4.28
CA ILE A 22 0.82 -3.51 3.69
C ILE A 22 1.35 -2.10 3.96
N ALA A 23 2.53 -2.00 4.57
CA ALA A 23 3.30 -0.77 4.59
C ALA A 23 4.16 -0.71 3.32
N ALA A 24 3.89 0.24 2.45
CA ALA A 24 4.56 0.37 1.16
C ALA A 24 5.37 1.67 1.09
N GLY A 25 6.62 1.57 0.65
CA GLY A 25 7.47 2.72 0.38
C GLY A 25 7.04 3.46 -0.87
N GLY A 26 7.53 4.68 -1.02
CA GLY A 26 7.36 5.51 -2.20
C GLY A 26 6.95 6.94 -1.89
N PHE A 27 7.39 7.84 -2.74
CA PHE A 27 6.98 9.24 -2.80
C PHE A 27 6.65 9.53 -4.27
N GLY A 28 5.38 9.59 -4.61
CA GLY A 28 4.96 9.52 -6.01
C GLY A 28 5.40 8.19 -6.62
N LEU A 29 6.28 8.24 -7.60
CA LEU A 29 6.91 7.07 -8.22
C LEU A 29 8.37 6.87 -7.78
N CYS A 30 8.89 7.72 -6.88
CA CYS A 30 10.25 7.62 -6.39
C CYS A 30 10.35 6.58 -5.26
N GLY A 31 11.29 5.64 -5.39
CA GLY A 31 11.56 4.64 -4.36
C GLY A 31 10.49 3.56 -4.20
N ILE A 32 9.68 3.33 -5.23
CA ILE A 32 8.63 2.31 -5.20
C ILE A 32 9.20 0.93 -5.57
N PRO A 33 8.69 -0.15 -4.98
CA PRO A 33 9.05 -1.52 -5.34
C PRO A 33 8.19 -2.02 -6.51
N GLU A 34 8.46 -1.57 -7.74
CA GLU A 34 7.59 -1.83 -8.90
C GLU A 34 7.32 -3.30 -9.16
N LEU A 35 8.34 -4.16 -9.08
CA LEU A 35 8.17 -5.59 -9.33
C LEU A 35 7.30 -6.27 -8.27
N LEU A 36 7.39 -5.85 -7.02
CA LEU A 36 6.51 -6.35 -5.96
C LEU A 36 5.08 -5.86 -6.15
N ILE A 37 4.88 -4.63 -6.60
CA ILE A 37 3.55 -4.09 -6.94
C ILE A 37 2.93 -4.90 -8.08
N ASP A 38 3.69 -5.18 -9.14
CA ASP A 38 3.22 -6.00 -10.25
C ASP A 38 2.84 -7.42 -9.79
N ALA A 39 3.64 -8.01 -8.91
CA ALA A 39 3.32 -9.32 -8.34
C ALA A 39 2.04 -9.29 -7.48
N LEU A 40 1.79 -8.20 -6.74
CA LEU A 40 0.53 -8.00 -6.02
C LEU A 40 -0.66 -7.91 -6.96
N VAL A 41 -0.53 -7.19 -8.07
CA VAL A 41 -1.58 -7.12 -9.11
C VAL A 41 -1.90 -8.52 -9.64
N GLU A 42 -0.89 -9.28 -10.00
CA GLU A 42 -1.05 -10.65 -10.54
C GLU A 42 -1.65 -11.62 -9.52
N SER A 43 -1.36 -11.44 -8.25
CA SER A 43 -1.86 -12.31 -7.17
C SER A 43 -3.38 -12.24 -6.99
N LYS A 44 -3.99 -11.12 -7.41
CA LYS A 44 -5.43 -10.83 -7.23
C LYS A 44 -5.88 -10.81 -5.76
N VAL A 45 -4.95 -10.71 -4.82
CA VAL A 45 -5.29 -10.47 -3.41
C VAL A 45 -6.09 -9.18 -3.29
N LYS A 46 -7.14 -9.18 -2.48
CA LYS A 46 -8.12 -8.09 -2.40
C LYS A 46 -8.35 -7.60 -0.97
N ASP A 47 -9.14 -6.53 -0.88
CA ASP A 47 -9.50 -5.88 0.38
C ASP A 47 -8.28 -5.42 1.19
N ILE A 48 -7.21 -5.03 0.48
CA ILE A 48 -5.95 -4.63 1.07
C ILE A 48 -6.08 -3.25 1.73
N THR A 49 -5.50 -3.10 2.91
CA THR A 49 -5.21 -1.79 3.49
C THR A 49 -3.77 -1.44 3.21
N ILE A 50 -3.50 -0.26 2.66
CA ILE A 50 -2.14 0.20 2.38
C ILE A 50 -1.81 1.44 3.22
N ALA A 51 -0.69 1.38 3.94
CA ALA A 51 -0.07 2.53 4.59
C ALA A 51 1.11 3.01 3.74
N SER A 52 0.97 4.18 3.14
CA SER A 52 1.99 4.77 2.26
C SER A 52 1.82 6.29 2.19
N ASN A 53 2.87 7.00 1.80
CA ASN A 53 2.81 8.46 1.58
C ASN A 53 1.65 8.84 0.66
N ASN A 54 1.54 8.16 -0.48
CA ASN A 54 0.45 8.32 -1.45
C ASN A 54 0.18 6.98 -2.15
N CYS A 55 -0.61 7.00 -3.22
CA CYS A 55 -0.93 5.81 -4.00
C CYS A 55 -0.41 5.90 -5.45
N GLY A 56 0.84 6.29 -5.62
CA GLY A 56 1.43 6.48 -6.93
C GLY A 56 0.74 7.59 -7.73
N VAL A 57 0.62 7.36 -9.01
CA VAL A 57 -0.15 8.19 -9.94
C VAL A 57 -1.07 7.28 -10.76
N ASP A 58 -1.97 7.87 -11.55
CA ASP A 58 -2.87 7.08 -12.40
C ASP A 58 -2.11 6.08 -13.27
N GLY A 59 -2.42 4.81 -13.13
CA GLY A 59 -1.84 3.71 -13.91
C GLY A 59 -0.41 3.29 -13.55
N PHE A 60 0.23 3.91 -12.57
CA PHE A 60 1.61 3.63 -12.18
C PHE A 60 1.79 3.47 -10.67
N GLY A 61 2.76 2.66 -10.29
CA GLY A 61 3.03 2.37 -8.88
C GLY A 61 1.81 1.73 -8.20
N LEU A 62 1.51 2.13 -6.98
CA LEU A 62 0.33 1.64 -6.26
C LEU A 62 -1.00 1.99 -6.95
N GLY A 63 -0.99 2.96 -7.87
CA GLY A 63 -2.15 3.28 -8.70
C GLY A 63 -2.68 2.09 -9.49
N LYS A 64 -1.82 1.15 -9.88
CA LYS A 64 -2.22 -0.12 -10.52
C LYS A 64 -3.18 -0.94 -9.65
N LEU A 65 -2.98 -0.93 -8.34
CA LEU A 65 -3.85 -1.64 -7.39
C LEU A 65 -5.20 -0.94 -7.19
N LEU A 66 -5.28 0.37 -7.44
CA LEU A 66 -6.56 1.09 -7.51
C LEU A 66 -7.33 0.71 -8.78
N ASP A 67 -6.65 0.64 -9.91
CA ASP A 67 -7.27 0.26 -11.19
C ASP A 67 -7.89 -1.13 -11.13
N THR A 68 -7.27 -2.05 -10.44
CA THR A 68 -7.76 -3.43 -10.22
C THR A 68 -8.73 -3.56 -9.05
N LYS A 69 -9.00 -2.47 -8.33
CA LYS A 69 -9.87 -2.44 -7.12
C LYS A 69 -9.45 -3.42 -6.03
N GLN A 70 -8.16 -3.64 -5.88
CA GLN A 70 -7.61 -4.51 -4.84
C GLN A 70 -7.47 -3.80 -3.49
N ILE A 71 -7.44 -2.45 -3.47
CA ILE A 71 -7.30 -1.66 -2.24
C ILE A 71 -8.68 -1.31 -1.69
N LYS A 72 -8.92 -1.66 -0.44
CA LYS A 72 -10.10 -1.27 0.32
C LYS A 72 -9.89 0.04 1.08
N LYS A 73 -8.69 0.24 1.64
CA LYS A 73 -8.37 1.40 2.47
C LYS A 73 -6.96 1.90 2.23
N MET A 74 -6.83 3.22 2.14
CA MET A 74 -5.54 3.91 2.15
C MET A 74 -5.35 4.66 3.46
N MET A 75 -4.17 4.52 4.05
CA MET A 75 -3.67 5.36 5.14
C MET A 75 -2.54 6.19 4.55
N SER A 76 -2.81 7.45 4.21
CA SER A 76 -1.92 8.29 3.42
C SER A 76 -1.81 9.71 3.95
N SER A 77 -0.74 10.37 3.59
CA SER A 77 -0.54 11.79 3.88
C SER A 77 -0.85 12.69 2.67
N TYR A 78 -0.93 12.13 1.49
CA TYR A 78 -1.16 12.87 0.25
C TYR A 78 -1.99 12.05 -0.76
N VAL A 79 -2.91 12.70 -1.45
CA VAL A 79 -3.82 12.05 -2.42
C VAL A 79 -3.84 12.71 -3.80
N GLY A 80 -3.05 13.77 -3.99
CA GLY A 80 -3.00 14.50 -5.27
C GLY A 80 -2.38 13.67 -6.41
N GLU A 81 -2.56 14.16 -7.63
CA GLU A 81 -1.99 13.57 -8.86
C GLU A 81 -2.44 12.13 -9.17
N ASN A 82 -3.57 11.71 -8.60
CA ASN A 82 -4.20 10.42 -8.88
C ASN A 82 -5.72 10.60 -8.95
N ALA A 83 -6.26 10.69 -10.17
CA ALA A 83 -7.67 10.95 -10.40
C ALA A 83 -8.53 9.75 -9.97
N GLU A 84 -8.08 8.54 -10.21
CA GLU A 84 -8.78 7.31 -9.81
C GLU A 84 -8.87 7.18 -8.29
N PHE A 85 -7.84 7.59 -7.55
CA PHE A 85 -7.89 7.66 -6.10
C PHE A 85 -9.02 8.57 -5.63
N MET A 86 -9.08 9.79 -6.18
CA MET A 86 -10.11 10.76 -5.84
C MET A 86 -11.50 10.25 -6.20
N ARG A 87 -11.64 9.64 -7.37
CA ARG A 87 -12.91 9.08 -7.83
C ARG A 87 -13.42 8.00 -6.87
N GLN A 88 -12.60 7.04 -6.54
CA GLN A 88 -12.97 5.94 -5.64
C GLN A 88 -13.29 6.43 -4.22
N TYR A 89 -12.54 7.40 -3.73
CA TYR A 89 -12.81 8.00 -2.43
C TYR A 89 -14.15 8.74 -2.41
N LEU A 90 -14.41 9.58 -3.40
CA LEU A 90 -15.65 10.37 -3.46
C LEU A 90 -16.89 9.51 -3.70
N SER A 91 -16.75 8.39 -4.41
CA SER A 91 -17.86 7.44 -4.62
C SER A 91 -18.12 6.51 -3.42
N GLY A 92 -17.23 6.51 -2.43
CA GLY A 92 -17.33 5.62 -1.27
C GLY A 92 -16.78 4.20 -1.49
N GLU A 93 -16.18 3.94 -2.66
CA GLU A 93 -15.56 2.64 -2.97
C GLU A 93 -14.27 2.40 -2.18
N LEU A 94 -13.56 3.48 -1.81
CA LEU A 94 -12.27 3.47 -1.13
C LEU A 94 -12.36 4.22 0.19
N GLU A 95 -11.97 3.58 1.28
CA GLU A 95 -11.79 4.25 2.56
C GLU A 95 -10.45 5.00 2.58
N LEU A 96 -10.46 6.20 3.14
CA LEU A 96 -9.25 7.01 3.29
C LEU A 96 -9.10 7.49 4.73
N GLU A 97 -7.93 7.24 5.28
CA GLU A 97 -7.50 7.81 6.55
C GLU A 97 -6.30 8.73 6.30
N PHE A 98 -6.51 10.03 6.49
CA PHE A 98 -5.43 10.99 6.37
C PHE A 98 -4.57 11.01 7.62
N ASN A 99 -3.26 10.96 7.40
CA ASN A 99 -2.26 11.12 8.45
C ASN A 99 -1.20 12.11 7.96
N PRO A 100 -0.82 13.12 8.73
CA PRO A 100 0.40 13.87 8.44
C PRO A 100 1.58 12.91 8.29
N GLN A 101 2.52 13.20 7.38
CA GLN A 101 3.58 12.24 7.05
C GLN A 101 4.39 11.81 8.28
N GLY A 102 4.74 12.73 9.15
CA GLY A 102 5.44 12.40 10.41
C GLY A 102 4.62 11.49 11.32
N THR A 103 3.31 11.71 11.39
CA THR A 103 2.38 10.86 12.16
C THR A 103 2.30 9.46 11.54
N LEU A 104 2.21 9.36 10.22
CA LEU A 104 2.18 8.07 9.52
C LEU A 104 3.45 7.27 9.79
N ALA A 105 4.62 7.91 9.68
CA ALA A 105 5.91 7.29 9.97
C ALA A 105 6.00 6.81 11.42
N GLU A 106 5.57 7.64 12.38
CA GLU A 106 5.57 7.28 13.80
C GLU A 106 4.59 6.15 14.12
N ARG A 107 3.44 6.12 13.48
CA ARG A 107 2.48 5.02 13.62
C ARG A 107 3.05 3.70 13.11
N MET A 108 3.78 3.71 11.97
CA MET A 108 4.48 2.51 11.48
C MET A 108 5.57 2.07 12.44
N ARG A 109 6.35 3.01 13.00
CA ARG A 109 7.36 2.70 14.02
C ARG A 109 6.72 2.06 15.26
N ALA A 110 5.64 2.66 15.76
CA ALA A 110 4.92 2.16 16.93
C ALA A 110 4.35 0.76 16.68
N GLY A 111 3.78 0.52 15.51
CA GLY A 111 3.27 -0.80 15.11
C GLY A 111 4.36 -1.86 15.11
N GLY A 112 5.52 -1.57 14.54
CA GLY A 112 6.68 -2.46 14.54
C GLY A 112 7.27 -2.72 15.94
N ALA A 113 7.09 -1.78 16.86
CA ALA A 113 7.53 -1.91 18.25
C ALA A 113 6.46 -2.52 19.18
N GLY A 114 5.28 -2.84 18.67
CA GLY A 114 4.18 -3.38 19.48
C GLY A 114 3.51 -2.35 20.39
N ILE A 115 3.64 -1.05 20.08
CA ILE A 115 3.03 0.04 20.86
C ILE A 115 1.59 0.25 20.36
N PHE A 116 0.64 0.39 21.30
CA PHE A 116 -0.76 0.63 21.00
C PHE A 116 -0.97 1.90 20.13
N GLY A 117 -1.89 1.81 19.19
CA GLY A 117 -2.19 2.91 18.26
C GLY A 117 -1.28 2.98 17.04
N GLY A 118 -0.33 2.07 16.92
CA GLY A 118 0.49 1.93 15.72
C GLY A 118 -0.27 1.33 14.55
N VAL A 119 0.33 1.41 13.37
CA VAL A 119 -0.07 0.62 12.21
C VAL A 119 0.61 -0.74 12.35
N ALA A 120 -0.17 -1.78 12.56
CA ALA A 120 0.37 -3.13 12.56
C ALA A 120 0.73 -3.48 11.11
N ALA A 121 2.01 -3.48 10.81
CA ALA A 121 2.51 -4.05 9.56
C ALA A 121 2.67 -5.55 9.77
N VAL A 122 2.12 -6.32 8.88
CA VAL A 122 2.36 -7.77 8.79
C VAL A 122 3.50 -8.00 7.82
#